data_48d871bbdbc4c52e14daf33c18a1f746
#
_entry.id   48d871bbdbc4c52e14daf33c18a1f746
#
_cell.length_a   1.000
_cell.length_b   1.000
_cell.length_c   1.000
_cell.angle_alpha   90.00
_cell.angle_beta   90.00
_cell.angle_gamma   90.00
#
_symmetry.space_group_name_H-M   'P 1'
#
loop_
_entity.id
_entity.type
_entity.pdbx_description
1 polymer ?
#
loop_
_entity_poly.entity_id
_entity_poly.type
_entity_poly.pdbx_seq_one_letter_code
_entity_poly.pdbx_strand_id
1 'polypeptide(L)'
;MSGPPFRRTAMRASVLFEQRTPLKVEDVELEAPRAGEVRVRMAASGVCHSCLHAADGSWTGVPVPIVLGDEGAGVVEAVGPGVQTLRAGDHVILSWAPTCGRCHYCVIGRPNLCEQRRPGQGVLPEGTSRMSLGGRPVYQYGHVATYASVTVVAESSAIAIDKNMPLDRAALIGCSVMTGVGAVINTAAVPPGASMAVFGVGGVGLNAVQGGAMVAAQPIIAVDVVGGKLESARQLGATHAIDASKEDPVAEIRRITRRGADFTFVAVGDARAVAQAAEALAPGGTCVVIGVPATGATVPLDVRPLVTGERVIRGSSYGSARTREDLPRLVELYRGGRLKIDELITRRYGLDEANEAFRALAAGELARGLIVF
;
A
#
# COMPACT_ATOMS: atom_id res chain seq x y z
N MET A 1 -21.72 -7.36 35.77
CA MET A 1 -20.48 -6.96 36.49
C MET A 1 -19.62 -6.21 35.47
N SER A 2 -19.55 -4.89 35.57
CA SER A 2 -18.66 -4.05 34.76
C SER A 2 -17.23 -4.35 35.18
N GLY A 3 -16.44 -4.98 34.30
CA GLY A 3 -15.01 -5.15 34.48
C GLY A 3 -14.32 -3.78 34.72
N PRO A 4 -13.09 -3.77 35.27
CA PRO A 4 -12.39 -2.52 35.53
C PRO A 4 -12.28 -1.72 34.20
N PRO A 5 -12.42 -0.38 34.26
CA PRO A 5 -12.34 0.45 33.06
C PRO A 5 -11.01 0.19 32.36
N PHE A 6 -11.05 -0.08 31.04
CA PHE A 6 -9.84 -0.28 30.25
C PHE A 6 -8.89 0.90 30.45
N ARG A 7 -7.67 0.61 30.92
CA ARG A 7 -6.68 1.63 31.23
C ARG A 7 -6.31 2.37 29.92
N ARG A 8 -6.64 3.63 29.82
CA ARG A 8 -6.27 4.50 28.70
C ARG A 8 -4.87 5.06 28.94
N THR A 9 -4.11 5.19 27.86
CA THR A 9 -2.77 5.83 27.89
C THR A 9 -2.74 6.89 26.81
N ALA A 10 -2.14 8.06 27.11
CA ALA A 10 -1.89 9.06 26.11
C ALA A 10 -0.81 8.59 25.14
N MET A 11 -0.98 8.88 23.84
CA MET A 11 0.00 8.66 22.80
C MET A 11 -0.07 9.79 21.78
N ARG A 12 1.07 10.14 21.19
CA ARG A 12 1.14 11.18 20.15
C ARG A 12 0.65 10.63 18.83
N ALA A 13 -0.25 11.35 18.16
CA ALA A 13 -0.75 10.98 16.84
C ALA A 13 -0.99 12.21 15.96
N SER A 14 -0.80 12.05 14.67
CA SER A 14 -1.12 13.07 13.67
C SER A 14 -2.57 12.87 13.21
N VAL A 15 -3.46 13.80 13.59
CA VAL A 15 -4.92 13.72 13.44
C VAL A 15 -5.38 14.63 12.32
N LEU A 16 -6.20 14.10 11.41
CA LEU A 16 -6.99 14.87 10.45
C LEU A 16 -8.35 15.18 11.06
N PHE A 17 -8.64 16.45 11.33
CA PHE A 17 -9.92 16.89 11.88
C PHE A 17 -10.98 17.17 10.82
N GLU A 18 -10.55 17.58 9.64
CA GLU A 18 -11.38 17.90 8.49
C GLU A 18 -10.58 17.69 7.21
N GLN A 19 -11.20 17.15 6.16
CA GLN A 19 -10.53 17.03 4.86
C GLN A 19 -10.11 18.41 4.32
N ARG A 20 -9.01 18.47 3.60
CA ARG A 20 -8.41 19.70 3.04
C ARG A 20 -7.85 20.66 4.11
N THR A 21 -7.63 20.18 5.33
CA THR A 21 -6.93 20.92 6.36
C THR A 21 -5.64 20.21 6.76
N PRO A 22 -4.65 20.94 7.30
CA PRO A 22 -3.43 20.32 7.79
C PRO A 22 -3.70 19.34 8.93
N LEU A 23 -2.93 18.25 8.96
CA LEU A 23 -2.87 17.36 10.10
C LEU A 23 -2.36 18.10 11.34
N LYS A 24 -2.87 17.72 12.52
CA LYS A 24 -2.41 18.25 13.80
C LYS A 24 -1.90 17.12 14.67
N VAL A 25 -0.75 17.32 15.31
CA VAL A 25 -0.23 16.37 16.29
C VAL A 25 -0.89 16.64 17.64
N GLU A 26 -1.55 15.61 18.17
CA GLU A 26 -2.33 15.65 19.41
C GLU A 26 -1.95 14.50 20.34
N ASP A 27 -2.20 14.70 21.65
CA ASP A 27 -2.16 13.64 22.63
C ASP A 27 -3.51 12.91 22.64
N VAL A 28 -3.57 11.78 21.94
CA VAL A 28 -4.76 10.95 21.78
C VAL A 28 -4.77 9.86 22.87
N GLU A 29 -5.92 9.61 23.46
CA GLU A 29 -6.11 8.51 24.39
C GLU A 29 -6.24 7.20 23.63
N LEU A 30 -5.47 6.18 24.03
CA LEU A 30 -5.51 4.83 23.47
C LEU A 30 -5.98 3.83 24.54
N GLU A 31 -7.03 3.07 24.24
CA GLU A 31 -7.50 1.98 25.09
C GLU A 31 -6.52 0.80 25.06
N ALA A 32 -6.53 -0.03 26.12
CA ALA A 32 -5.83 -1.30 26.13
C ALA A 32 -6.40 -2.25 25.04
N PRO A 33 -5.57 -3.17 24.50
CA PRO A 33 -6.04 -4.14 23.50
C PRO A 33 -7.10 -5.06 24.09
N ARG A 34 -8.20 -5.24 23.37
CA ARG A 34 -9.29 -6.16 23.72
C ARG A 34 -8.99 -7.58 23.21
N ALA A 35 -9.95 -8.49 23.33
CA ALA A 35 -9.80 -9.86 22.85
C ALA A 35 -9.46 -9.90 21.34
N GLY A 36 -8.38 -10.62 20.98
CA GLY A 36 -7.90 -10.73 19.60
C GLY A 36 -7.21 -9.48 19.04
N GLU A 37 -6.80 -8.54 19.93
CA GLU A 37 -6.09 -7.32 19.54
C GLU A 37 -4.69 -7.26 20.13
N VAL A 38 -3.83 -6.50 19.50
CA VAL A 38 -2.46 -6.25 19.96
C VAL A 38 -2.16 -4.76 19.96
N ARG A 39 -1.38 -4.31 20.95
CA ARG A 39 -0.84 -2.96 21.05
C ARG A 39 0.57 -2.98 20.48
N VAL A 40 0.84 -2.07 19.52
CA VAL A 40 2.10 -1.98 18.81
C VAL A 40 2.69 -0.59 18.97
N ARG A 41 3.92 -0.50 19.50
CA ARG A 41 4.73 0.71 19.45
C ARG A 41 5.35 0.82 18.09
N MET A 42 5.04 1.91 17.42
CA MET A 42 5.50 2.16 16.04
C MET A 42 6.98 2.50 16.02
N ALA A 43 7.68 2.00 15.02
CA ALA A 43 9.05 2.40 14.69
C ALA A 43 9.10 3.30 13.46
N ALA A 44 8.26 3.00 12.47
CA ALA A 44 8.15 3.82 11.27
C ALA A 44 6.80 3.61 10.56
N SER A 45 6.43 4.61 9.77
CA SER A 45 5.27 4.58 8.88
C SER A 45 5.60 5.18 7.52
N GLY A 46 5.22 4.50 6.43
CA GLY A 46 5.35 5.01 5.07
C GLY A 46 4.36 6.14 4.78
N VAL A 47 4.79 7.08 3.94
CA VAL A 47 3.94 8.18 3.45
C VAL A 47 3.27 7.74 2.15
N CYS A 48 1.98 7.39 2.24
CA CYS A 48 1.22 6.79 1.15
C CYS A 48 0.27 7.78 0.47
N HIS A 49 0.09 7.64 -0.85
CA HIS A 49 -0.91 8.44 -1.61
C HIS A 49 -2.35 8.16 -1.16
N SER A 50 -2.66 6.98 -0.62
CA SER A 50 -3.95 6.68 -0.03
C SER A 50 -4.30 7.63 1.12
N CYS A 51 -3.31 7.93 1.97
CA CYS A 51 -3.45 8.87 3.08
C CYS A 51 -3.59 10.32 2.58
N LEU A 52 -2.86 10.68 1.52
CA LEU A 52 -2.99 11.99 0.88
C LEU A 52 -4.39 12.17 0.28
N HIS A 53 -4.92 11.18 -0.44
CA HIS A 53 -6.28 11.21 -1.00
C HIS A 53 -7.38 11.28 0.07
N ALA A 54 -7.15 10.65 1.23
CA ALA A 54 -8.04 10.79 2.37
C ALA A 54 -7.99 12.21 2.97
N ALA A 55 -6.82 12.85 2.97
CA ALA A 55 -6.63 14.19 3.52
C ALA A 55 -7.09 15.30 2.57
N ASP A 56 -6.80 15.20 1.27
CA ASP A 56 -7.08 16.23 0.26
C ASP A 56 -8.52 16.21 -0.28
N GLY A 57 -9.34 15.22 0.15
CA GLY A 57 -10.72 15.07 -0.28
C GLY A 57 -10.92 14.43 -1.66
N SER A 58 -9.88 13.88 -2.28
CA SER A 58 -10.00 13.06 -3.51
C SER A 58 -10.85 11.82 -3.27
N TRP A 59 -10.83 11.28 -2.04
CA TRP A 59 -11.75 10.24 -1.59
C TRP A 59 -12.80 10.82 -0.66
N THR A 60 -14.05 10.73 -1.04
CA THR A 60 -15.19 11.22 -0.26
C THR A 60 -15.62 10.21 0.82
N GLY A 61 -16.24 10.72 1.90
CA GLY A 61 -16.82 9.87 2.94
C GLY A 61 -15.80 9.32 3.94
N VAL A 62 -14.59 9.86 3.99
CA VAL A 62 -13.61 9.54 5.04
C VAL A 62 -14.11 10.11 6.37
N PRO A 63 -14.31 9.26 7.41
CA PRO A 63 -14.77 9.75 8.71
C PRO A 63 -13.67 10.58 9.40
N VAL A 64 -14.06 11.66 10.07
CA VAL A 64 -13.16 12.53 10.84
C VAL A 64 -13.74 12.78 12.24
N PRO A 65 -12.90 13.04 13.28
CA PRO A 65 -11.44 13.08 13.25
C PRO A 65 -10.82 11.69 13.08
N ILE A 66 -9.68 11.60 12.35
CA ILE A 66 -9.04 10.32 12.02
C ILE A 66 -7.52 10.41 12.12
N VAL A 67 -6.90 9.36 12.64
CA VAL A 67 -5.44 9.15 12.51
C VAL A 67 -5.18 8.37 11.24
N LEU A 68 -4.36 8.95 10.34
CA LEU A 68 -4.00 8.36 9.06
C LEU A 68 -2.86 7.32 9.21
N GLY A 69 -2.35 6.84 8.09
CA GLY A 69 -1.28 5.85 8.01
C GLY A 69 -1.79 4.42 7.83
N ASP A 70 -1.32 3.76 6.78
CA ASP A 70 -1.69 2.39 6.38
C ASP A 70 -0.48 1.50 6.09
N GLU A 71 0.73 2.00 6.34
CA GLU A 71 1.99 1.34 6.00
C GLU A 71 2.97 1.48 7.16
N GLY A 72 3.05 0.48 8.03
CA GLY A 72 3.86 0.61 9.25
C GLY A 72 4.48 -0.67 9.75
N ALA A 73 5.51 -0.52 10.60
CA ALA A 73 6.11 -1.58 11.37
C ALA A 73 6.47 -1.11 12.78
N GLY A 74 6.52 -2.03 13.71
CA GLY A 74 6.79 -1.73 15.10
C GLY A 74 7.02 -2.96 15.95
N VAL A 75 6.98 -2.77 17.27
CA VAL A 75 7.18 -3.82 18.26
C VAL A 75 5.90 -3.99 19.07
N VAL A 76 5.45 -5.21 19.23
CA VAL A 76 4.30 -5.55 20.10
C VAL A 76 4.65 -5.21 21.54
N GLU A 77 3.85 -4.35 22.19
CA GLU A 77 4.00 -4.00 23.63
C GLU A 77 3.11 -4.84 24.52
N ALA A 78 1.90 -5.13 24.06
CA ALA A 78 0.92 -5.90 24.81
C ALA A 78 -0.03 -6.65 23.89
N VAL A 79 -0.57 -7.73 24.38
CA VAL A 79 -1.56 -8.55 23.67
C VAL A 79 -2.84 -8.64 24.50
N GLY A 80 -3.99 -8.60 23.83
CA GLY A 80 -5.29 -8.82 24.44
C GLY A 80 -5.59 -10.30 24.68
N PRO A 81 -6.67 -10.60 25.41
CA PRO A 81 -7.09 -11.98 25.63
C PRO A 81 -7.31 -12.73 24.31
N GLY A 82 -6.92 -14.00 24.26
CA GLY A 82 -7.15 -14.89 23.11
C GLY A 82 -6.19 -14.71 21.94
N VAL A 83 -5.23 -13.77 21.99
CA VAL A 83 -4.14 -13.67 21.02
C VAL A 83 -3.24 -14.90 21.14
N GLN A 84 -2.96 -15.56 20.01
CA GLN A 84 -2.26 -16.85 20.00
C GLN A 84 -0.92 -16.80 19.25
N THR A 85 -0.77 -15.91 18.26
CA THR A 85 0.37 -15.93 17.34
C THR A 85 1.42 -14.87 17.65
N LEU A 86 1.13 -13.96 18.58
CA LEU A 86 1.98 -12.82 18.92
C LEU A 86 2.18 -12.70 20.44
N ARG A 87 3.31 -12.13 20.81
CA ARG A 87 3.68 -11.80 22.21
C ARG A 87 4.44 -10.48 22.28
N ALA A 88 4.50 -9.89 23.46
CA ALA A 88 5.29 -8.69 23.69
C ALA A 88 6.77 -8.91 23.30
N GLY A 89 7.34 -7.91 22.61
CA GLY A 89 8.69 -7.95 22.05
C GLY A 89 8.78 -8.55 20.64
N ASP A 90 7.70 -9.00 20.03
CA ASP A 90 7.73 -9.41 18.62
C ASP A 90 7.77 -8.20 17.70
N HIS A 91 8.58 -8.28 16.65
CA HIS A 91 8.62 -7.31 15.56
C HIS A 91 7.52 -7.65 14.57
N VAL A 92 6.76 -6.64 14.13
CA VAL A 92 5.62 -6.84 13.24
C VAL A 92 5.58 -5.80 12.12
N ILE A 93 5.12 -6.25 10.96
CA ILE A 93 4.62 -5.39 9.88
C ILE A 93 3.11 -5.29 10.07
N LEU A 94 2.56 -4.08 9.91
CA LEU A 94 1.12 -3.86 9.99
C LEU A 94 0.48 -3.96 8.59
N SER A 95 -0.58 -4.75 8.52
CA SER A 95 -1.42 -4.92 7.33
C SER A 95 -2.74 -4.20 7.51
N TRP A 96 -3.06 -3.30 6.59
CA TRP A 96 -4.34 -2.59 6.54
C TRP A 96 -5.51 -3.47 6.06
N ALA A 97 -5.25 -4.74 5.76
CA ALA A 97 -6.24 -5.71 5.34
C ALA A 97 -6.38 -6.85 6.36
N PRO A 98 -7.08 -6.62 7.49
CA PRO A 98 -7.33 -7.67 8.47
C PRO A 98 -8.11 -8.83 7.85
N THR A 99 -7.83 -10.06 8.30
CA THR A 99 -8.44 -11.29 7.75
C THR A 99 -9.13 -12.08 8.86
N CYS A 100 -10.31 -12.64 8.57
CA CYS A 100 -11.05 -13.43 9.54
C CYS A 100 -10.77 -14.94 9.46
N GLY A 101 -10.15 -15.41 8.37
CA GLY A 101 -9.83 -16.82 8.14
C GLY A 101 -11.01 -17.72 7.79
N ARG A 102 -12.28 -17.27 7.86
CA ARG A 102 -13.48 -18.11 7.78
C ARG A 102 -14.54 -17.66 6.77
N CYS A 103 -14.49 -16.45 6.25
CA CYS A 103 -15.42 -16.00 5.20
C CYS A 103 -15.09 -16.64 3.85
N HIS A 104 -16.01 -16.53 2.91
CA HIS A 104 -15.85 -17.09 1.56
C HIS A 104 -14.47 -16.76 0.95
N TYR A 105 -14.09 -15.48 0.92
CA TYR A 105 -12.83 -15.08 0.31
C TYR A 105 -11.60 -15.61 1.05
N CYS A 106 -11.62 -15.66 2.38
CA CYS A 106 -10.51 -16.25 3.13
C CYS A 106 -10.33 -17.73 2.84
N VAL A 107 -11.45 -18.49 2.78
CA VAL A 107 -11.46 -19.93 2.54
C VAL A 107 -10.96 -20.28 1.13
N ILE A 108 -11.30 -19.49 0.12
CA ILE A 108 -10.83 -19.70 -1.28
C ILE A 108 -9.43 -19.13 -1.54
N GLY A 109 -8.67 -18.73 -0.49
CA GLY A 109 -7.29 -18.23 -0.63
C GLY A 109 -7.16 -16.79 -1.14
N ARG A 110 -8.22 -15.97 -1.00
CA ARG A 110 -8.22 -14.53 -1.34
C ARG A 110 -8.47 -13.62 -0.13
N PRO A 111 -7.65 -13.74 0.95
CA PRO A 111 -7.90 -13.04 2.21
C PRO A 111 -7.83 -11.50 2.08
N ASN A 112 -7.15 -10.97 1.07
CA ASN A 112 -7.15 -9.55 0.74
C ASN A 112 -8.55 -8.99 0.44
N LEU A 113 -9.54 -9.84 0.16
CA LEU A 113 -10.94 -9.50 -0.07
C LEU A 113 -11.85 -9.91 1.10
N CYS A 114 -11.31 -10.13 2.27
CA CYS A 114 -12.05 -10.56 3.46
C CYS A 114 -13.31 -9.70 3.70
N GLU A 115 -14.46 -10.34 3.89
CA GLU A 115 -15.76 -9.68 4.10
C GLU A 115 -15.83 -8.89 5.41
N GLN A 116 -14.99 -9.24 6.39
CA GLN A 116 -14.93 -8.55 7.67
C GLN A 116 -14.09 -7.26 7.64
N ARG A 117 -13.42 -6.99 6.53
CA ARG A 117 -12.86 -5.66 6.29
C ARG A 117 -14.01 -4.66 6.20
N ARG A 118 -13.80 -3.51 6.84
CA ARG A 118 -14.73 -2.37 6.81
C ARG A 118 -14.03 -1.18 6.15
N PRO A 119 -13.75 -1.26 4.83
CA PRO A 119 -13.00 -0.21 4.16
C PRO A 119 -13.70 1.13 4.28
N GLY A 120 -12.94 2.19 4.55
CA GLY A 120 -13.45 3.55 4.68
C GLY A 120 -14.19 3.88 5.98
N GLN A 121 -14.47 2.91 6.85
CA GLN A 121 -15.20 3.19 8.10
C GLN A 121 -14.31 3.70 9.25
N GLY A 122 -12.98 3.58 9.13
CA GLY A 122 -12.05 4.07 10.15
C GLY A 122 -12.18 3.39 11.51
N VAL A 123 -12.58 2.11 11.54
CA VAL A 123 -12.78 1.31 12.75
C VAL A 123 -12.08 -0.04 12.64
N LEU A 124 -11.84 -0.70 13.76
CA LEU A 124 -11.36 -2.08 13.79
C LEU A 124 -12.44 -3.05 13.29
N PRO A 125 -12.12 -4.32 12.99
CA PRO A 125 -13.07 -5.28 12.42
C PRO A 125 -14.38 -5.45 13.21
N GLU A 126 -14.34 -5.29 14.54
CA GLU A 126 -15.53 -5.36 15.38
C GLU A 126 -16.40 -4.08 15.36
N GLY A 127 -15.98 -3.03 14.64
CA GLY A 127 -16.79 -1.84 14.38
C GLY A 127 -16.56 -0.67 15.31
N THR A 128 -15.49 -0.68 16.12
CA THR A 128 -15.14 0.45 17.01
C THR A 128 -13.70 0.88 16.86
N SER A 129 -13.35 2.10 17.31
CA SER A 129 -11.97 2.58 17.44
C SER A 129 -11.47 2.37 18.87
N ARG A 130 -10.15 2.28 19.04
CA ARG A 130 -9.48 2.30 20.35
C ARG A 130 -8.94 3.67 20.70
N MET A 131 -9.12 4.64 19.82
CA MET A 131 -8.60 6.01 19.96
C MET A 131 -9.71 6.97 20.35
N SER A 132 -9.43 7.90 21.26
CA SER A 132 -10.34 8.99 21.61
C SER A 132 -9.58 10.27 21.95
N LEU A 133 -10.24 11.41 21.77
CA LEU A 133 -9.75 12.73 22.14
C LEU A 133 -10.85 13.49 22.88
N GLY A 134 -10.60 13.85 24.14
CA GLY A 134 -11.61 14.49 24.98
C GLY A 134 -12.91 13.67 25.11
N GLY A 135 -12.81 12.35 25.17
CA GLY A 135 -13.94 11.41 25.27
C GLY A 135 -14.69 11.18 23.95
N ARG A 136 -14.31 11.81 22.84
CA ARG A 136 -14.89 11.58 21.50
C ARG A 136 -14.05 10.57 20.71
N PRO A 137 -14.67 9.62 19.98
CA PRO A 137 -13.92 8.68 19.16
C PRO A 137 -13.05 9.40 18.11
N VAL A 138 -11.82 8.92 17.92
CA VAL A 138 -10.93 9.25 16.81
C VAL A 138 -10.82 8.00 15.94
N TYR A 139 -11.09 8.12 14.65
CA TYR A 139 -11.10 6.99 13.73
C TYR A 139 -9.67 6.51 13.41
N GLN A 140 -9.55 5.25 12.96
CA GLN A 140 -8.29 4.58 12.64
C GLN A 140 -8.25 4.24 11.14
N TYR A 141 -7.46 4.98 10.36
CA TYR A 141 -7.33 4.74 8.93
C TYR A 141 -6.74 3.35 8.64
N GLY A 142 -7.31 2.67 7.66
CA GLY A 142 -6.81 1.35 7.23
C GLY A 142 -6.79 0.29 8.34
N HIS A 143 -7.57 0.45 9.42
CA HIS A 143 -7.58 -0.42 10.62
C HIS A 143 -6.28 -0.41 11.44
N VAL A 144 -5.28 0.36 11.05
CA VAL A 144 -3.94 0.36 11.67
C VAL A 144 -3.48 1.73 12.17
N ALA A 145 -3.90 2.84 11.53
CA ALA A 145 -3.61 4.22 11.99
C ALA A 145 -2.14 4.42 12.36
N THR A 146 -1.23 4.25 11.41
CA THR A 146 0.21 4.18 11.68
C THR A 146 0.89 5.54 11.88
N TYR A 147 0.18 6.69 11.71
CA TYR A 147 0.70 8.02 12.06
C TYR A 147 0.47 8.33 13.55
N ALA A 148 0.84 7.38 14.38
CA ALA A 148 0.76 7.43 15.83
C ALA A 148 1.97 6.74 16.45
N SER A 149 2.41 7.20 17.62
CA SER A 149 3.54 6.56 18.33
C SER A 149 3.21 5.13 18.80
N VAL A 150 1.93 4.86 19.06
CA VAL A 150 1.41 3.55 19.44
C VAL A 150 0.04 3.36 18.79
N THR A 151 -0.27 2.14 18.37
CA THR A 151 -1.60 1.79 17.85
C THR A 151 -2.09 0.48 18.45
N VAL A 152 -3.40 0.25 18.43
CA VAL A 152 -4.02 -1.04 18.72
C VAL A 152 -4.68 -1.54 17.45
N VAL A 153 -4.37 -2.79 17.09
CA VAL A 153 -4.83 -3.41 15.85
C VAL A 153 -5.33 -4.83 16.11
N ALA A 154 -6.13 -5.38 15.20
CA ALA A 154 -6.47 -6.79 15.26
C ALA A 154 -5.19 -7.66 15.10
N GLU A 155 -5.12 -8.80 15.79
CA GLU A 155 -4.02 -9.77 15.66
C GLU A 155 -3.74 -10.13 14.19
N SER A 156 -4.80 -10.24 13.37
CA SER A 156 -4.66 -10.54 11.94
C SER A 156 -4.05 -9.42 11.09
N SER A 157 -3.97 -8.22 11.63
CA SER A 157 -3.30 -7.06 11.01
C SER A 157 -1.83 -6.94 11.40
N ALA A 158 -1.35 -7.67 12.40
CA ALA A 158 0.04 -7.63 12.84
C ALA A 158 0.74 -8.93 12.44
N ILE A 159 1.68 -8.83 11.52
CA ILE A 159 2.38 -9.98 10.95
C ILE A 159 3.79 -10.03 11.53
N ALA A 160 4.08 -11.10 12.30
CA ALA A 160 5.41 -11.29 12.89
C ALA A 160 6.49 -11.45 11.80
N ILE A 161 7.63 -10.82 12.05
CA ILE A 161 8.81 -10.87 11.18
C ILE A 161 10.08 -11.14 11.98
N ASP A 162 11.17 -11.49 11.30
CA ASP A 162 12.48 -11.64 11.90
C ASP A 162 12.91 -10.33 12.60
N LYS A 163 13.37 -10.44 13.85
CA LYS A 163 13.80 -9.29 14.68
C LYS A 163 15.04 -8.56 14.14
N ASN A 164 15.81 -9.21 13.26
CA ASN A 164 16.94 -8.59 12.60
C ASN A 164 16.54 -7.73 11.40
N MET A 165 15.27 -7.75 10.98
CA MET A 165 14.77 -6.87 9.92
C MET A 165 14.68 -5.42 10.45
N PRO A 166 15.34 -4.44 9.80
CA PRO A 166 15.17 -3.02 10.16
C PRO A 166 13.73 -2.58 9.99
N LEU A 167 13.12 -2.06 11.07
CA LEU A 167 11.69 -1.77 11.11
C LEU A 167 11.25 -0.64 10.17
N ASP A 168 12.13 0.32 9.89
CA ASP A 168 11.86 1.40 8.93
C ASP A 168 11.74 0.88 7.49
N ARG A 169 12.52 -0.15 7.11
CA ARG A 169 12.38 -0.85 5.83
C ARG A 169 11.16 -1.76 5.84
N ALA A 170 10.96 -2.47 6.96
CA ALA A 170 9.82 -3.36 7.14
C ALA A 170 8.48 -2.63 6.97
N ALA A 171 8.38 -1.36 7.41
CA ALA A 171 7.18 -0.55 7.25
C ALA A 171 6.71 -0.50 5.79
N LEU A 172 7.62 -0.28 4.83
CA LEU A 172 7.29 -0.18 3.41
C LEU A 172 6.75 -1.49 2.80
N ILE A 173 7.08 -2.63 3.41
CA ILE A 173 6.56 -3.94 2.99
C ILE A 173 5.04 -4.01 3.24
N GLY A 174 4.55 -3.34 4.28
CA GLY A 174 3.15 -3.37 4.71
C GLY A 174 2.14 -2.79 3.70
N CYS A 175 2.59 -1.99 2.72
CA CYS A 175 1.71 -1.44 1.70
C CYS A 175 2.35 -1.42 0.31
N SER A 176 3.28 -0.48 0.06
CA SER A 176 3.76 -0.20 -1.30
C SER A 176 4.51 -1.36 -1.93
N VAL A 177 5.37 -2.05 -1.17
CA VAL A 177 6.14 -3.20 -1.65
C VAL A 177 5.19 -4.35 -1.97
N MET A 178 4.35 -4.75 -1.01
CA MET A 178 3.39 -5.84 -1.22
C MET A 178 2.45 -5.56 -2.38
N THR A 179 1.95 -4.32 -2.48
CA THR A 179 1.03 -3.92 -3.56
C THR A 179 1.69 -4.03 -4.93
N GLY A 180 2.90 -3.51 -5.11
CA GLY A 180 3.60 -3.50 -6.40
C GLY A 180 4.11 -4.88 -6.80
N VAL A 181 4.91 -5.53 -5.94
CA VAL A 181 5.45 -6.88 -6.19
C VAL A 181 4.31 -7.90 -6.34
N GLY A 182 3.32 -7.84 -5.45
CA GLY A 182 2.19 -8.76 -5.48
C GLY A 182 1.30 -8.59 -6.71
N ALA A 183 1.17 -7.38 -7.26
CA ALA A 183 0.44 -7.17 -8.52
C ALA A 183 1.05 -7.99 -9.67
N VAL A 184 2.38 -8.09 -9.70
CA VAL A 184 3.11 -8.85 -10.71
C VAL A 184 3.06 -10.36 -10.43
N ILE A 185 3.41 -10.76 -9.21
CA ILE A 185 3.62 -12.18 -8.85
C ILE A 185 2.29 -12.89 -8.58
N ASN A 186 1.39 -12.25 -7.79
CA ASN A 186 0.16 -12.89 -7.34
C ASN A 186 -1.03 -12.55 -8.24
N THR A 187 -1.24 -11.24 -8.58
CA THR A 187 -2.42 -10.82 -9.34
C THR A 187 -2.30 -11.21 -10.81
N ALA A 188 -1.20 -10.81 -11.46
CA ALA A 188 -0.96 -11.08 -12.89
C ALA A 188 -0.34 -12.47 -13.13
N ALA A 189 0.42 -12.99 -12.16
CA ALA A 189 1.22 -14.21 -12.30
C ALA A 189 2.10 -14.17 -13.56
N VAL A 190 2.86 -13.08 -13.72
CA VAL A 190 3.69 -12.83 -14.91
C VAL A 190 4.70 -13.95 -15.11
N PRO A 191 4.70 -14.64 -16.25
CA PRO A 191 5.67 -15.70 -16.51
C PRO A 191 7.05 -15.11 -16.92
N PRO A 192 8.13 -15.86 -16.74
CA PRO A 192 9.46 -15.46 -17.23
C PRO A 192 9.45 -15.16 -18.74
N GLY A 193 10.16 -14.10 -19.13
CA GLY A 193 10.26 -13.66 -20.52
C GLY A 193 9.07 -12.86 -21.06
N ALA A 194 7.97 -12.73 -20.32
CA ALA A 194 6.85 -11.90 -20.74
C ALA A 194 7.23 -10.40 -20.73
N SER A 195 6.74 -9.66 -21.71
CA SER A 195 6.91 -8.21 -21.78
C SER A 195 5.95 -7.51 -20.84
N MET A 196 6.43 -6.48 -20.11
CA MET A 196 5.59 -5.69 -19.24
C MET A 196 5.88 -4.19 -19.30
N ALA A 197 4.83 -3.37 -19.14
CA ALA A 197 4.95 -1.92 -19.01
C ALA A 197 4.25 -1.44 -17.74
N VAL A 198 4.90 -0.52 -16.99
CA VAL A 198 4.40 0.03 -15.73
C VAL A 198 4.15 1.52 -15.92
N PHE A 199 2.89 1.93 -15.86
CA PHE A 199 2.43 3.31 -15.93
C PHE A 199 2.36 3.93 -14.54
N GLY A 200 3.19 4.96 -14.30
CA GLY A 200 3.40 5.57 -13.01
C GLY A 200 4.42 4.79 -12.17
N VAL A 201 5.68 5.23 -12.18
CA VAL A 201 6.76 4.60 -11.40
C VAL A 201 7.08 5.39 -10.11
N GLY A 202 6.01 5.68 -9.34
CA GLY A 202 6.10 6.06 -7.92
C GLY A 202 6.37 4.84 -7.04
N GLY A 203 6.16 4.96 -5.72
CA GLY A 203 6.50 3.89 -4.77
C GLY A 203 5.93 2.51 -5.11
N VAL A 204 4.67 2.42 -5.54
CA VAL A 204 4.04 1.15 -5.95
C VAL A 204 4.58 0.67 -7.30
N GLY A 205 4.68 1.58 -8.29
CA GLY A 205 5.16 1.23 -9.62
C GLY A 205 6.61 0.78 -9.64
N LEU A 206 7.49 1.40 -8.87
CA LEU A 206 8.88 0.95 -8.69
C LEU A 206 8.94 -0.48 -8.13
N ASN A 207 8.04 -0.83 -7.21
CA ASN A 207 7.94 -2.20 -6.70
C ASN A 207 7.33 -3.18 -7.74
N ALA A 208 6.44 -2.72 -8.63
CA ALA A 208 6.01 -3.54 -9.77
C ALA A 208 7.17 -3.79 -10.75
N VAL A 209 8.03 -2.81 -11.00
CA VAL A 209 9.28 -2.98 -11.78
C VAL A 209 10.18 -4.04 -11.14
N GLN A 210 10.42 -3.97 -9.81
CA GLN A 210 11.19 -4.98 -9.10
C GLN A 210 10.53 -6.37 -9.18
N GLY A 211 9.20 -6.44 -9.03
CA GLY A 211 8.45 -7.68 -9.22
C GLY A 211 8.70 -8.31 -10.59
N GLY A 212 8.70 -7.48 -11.65
CA GLY A 212 9.04 -7.91 -13.01
C GLY A 212 10.47 -8.44 -13.14
N ALA A 213 11.43 -7.76 -12.53
CA ALA A 213 12.82 -8.22 -12.51
C ALA A 213 12.99 -9.56 -11.76
N MET A 214 12.26 -9.76 -10.65
CA MET A 214 12.28 -11.01 -9.89
C MET A 214 11.75 -12.20 -10.69
N VAL A 215 10.74 -12.01 -11.54
CA VAL A 215 10.17 -13.07 -12.39
C VAL A 215 10.85 -13.16 -13.77
N ALA A 216 11.94 -12.40 -13.98
CA ALA A 216 12.64 -12.36 -15.25
C ALA A 216 11.74 -11.94 -16.44
N ALA A 217 10.84 -10.98 -16.24
CA ALA A 217 10.07 -10.37 -17.34
C ALA A 217 11.01 -9.60 -18.28
N GLN A 218 10.71 -9.61 -19.60
CA GLN A 218 11.59 -9.00 -20.61
C GLN A 218 10.80 -8.64 -21.88
N PRO A 219 10.78 -7.37 -22.33
CA PRO A 219 11.32 -6.18 -21.64
C PRO A 219 10.46 -5.73 -20.46
N ILE A 220 11.07 -4.96 -19.54
CA ILE A 220 10.39 -4.22 -18.48
C ILE A 220 10.44 -2.74 -18.83
N ILE A 221 9.29 -2.14 -19.11
CA ILE A 221 9.17 -0.76 -19.61
C ILE A 221 8.56 0.12 -18.51
N ALA A 222 9.30 1.13 -18.06
CA ALA A 222 8.81 2.13 -17.13
C ALA A 222 8.23 3.32 -17.89
N VAL A 223 7.04 3.80 -17.52
CA VAL A 223 6.36 4.97 -18.10
C VAL A 223 6.02 5.97 -17.00
N ASP A 224 6.53 7.17 -17.08
CA ASP A 224 6.22 8.29 -16.16
C ASP A 224 6.46 9.62 -16.86
N VAL A 225 5.99 10.72 -16.28
CA VAL A 225 6.22 12.08 -16.74
C VAL A 225 7.40 12.77 -16.03
N VAL A 226 7.97 12.12 -15.01
CA VAL A 226 9.06 12.65 -14.18
C VAL A 226 10.34 11.89 -14.43
N GLY A 227 11.32 12.56 -15.06
CA GLY A 227 12.60 11.92 -15.47
C GLY A 227 13.37 11.26 -14.32
N GLY A 228 13.40 11.86 -13.13
CA GLY A 228 14.06 11.27 -11.95
C GLY A 228 13.47 9.93 -11.50
N LYS A 229 12.15 9.75 -11.66
CA LYS A 229 11.48 8.49 -11.34
C LYS A 229 11.83 7.41 -12.38
N LEU A 230 11.97 7.79 -13.64
CA LEU A 230 12.39 6.88 -14.71
C LEU A 230 13.82 6.36 -14.48
N GLU A 231 14.71 7.22 -13.98
CA GLU A 231 16.07 6.79 -13.60
C GLU A 231 16.06 5.80 -12.43
N SER A 232 15.27 6.09 -11.39
CA SER A 232 15.08 5.14 -10.28
C SER A 232 14.52 3.79 -10.78
N ALA A 233 13.61 3.81 -11.76
CA ALA A 233 13.06 2.59 -12.34
C ALA A 233 14.13 1.75 -13.07
N ARG A 234 15.08 2.39 -13.78
CA ARG A 234 16.22 1.68 -14.40
C ARG A 234 17.09 0.99 -13.34
N GLN A 235 17.40 1.67 -12.24
CA GLN A 235 18.21 1.12 -11.15
C GLN A 235 17.53 -0.08 -10.46
N LEU A 236 16.19 -0.14 -10.54
CA LEU A 236 15.37 -1.18 -9.94
C LEU A 236 14.95 -2.28 -10.93
N GLY A 237 15.44 -2.24 -12.18
CA GLY A 237 15.28 -3.34 -13.12
C GLY A 237 14.49 -3.02 -14.40
N ALA A 238 14.05 -1.78 -14.63
CA ALA A 238 13.45 -1.42 -15.91
C ALA A 238 14.52 -1.45 -17.02
N THR A 239 14.22 -2.14 -18.12
CA THR A 239 15.09 -2.24 -19.29
C THR A 239 14.92 -1.06 -20.24
N HIS A 240 13.74 -0.43 -20.22
CA HIS A 240 13.38 0.73 -21.01
C HIS A 240 12.62 1.74 -20.13
N ALA A 241 12.71 3.01 -20.50
CA ALA A 241 12.00 4.08 -19.81
C ALA A 241 11.45 5.06 -20.86
N ILE A 242 10.17 5.41 -20.73
CA ILE A 242 9.42 6.29 -21.63
C ILE A 242 8.98 7.51 -20.83
N ASP A 243 9.39 8.70 -21.28
CA ASP A 243 8.91 9.98 -20.75
C ASP A 243 7.60 10.35 -21.47
N ALA A 244 6.48 10.03 -20.84
CA ALA A 244 5.15 10.27 -21.40
C ALA A 244 4.78 11.76 -21.50
N SER A 245 5.62 12.68 -21.03
CA SER A 245 5.49 14.11 -21.30
C SER A 245 6.04 14.52 -22.68
N LYS A 246 6.86 13.66 -23.31
CA LYS A 246 7.56 13.94 -24.57
C LYS A 246 7.20 12.96 -25.68
N GLU A 247 6.78 11.75 -25.33
CA GLU A 247 6.56 10.66 -26.28
C GLU A 247 5.19 10.01 -26.03
N ASP A 248 4.59 9.46 -27.09
CA ASP A 248 3.38 8.64 -26.94
C ASP A 248 3.75 7.24 -26.36
N PRO A 249 3.35 6.93 -25.12
CA PRO A 249 3.74 5.68 -24.50
C PRO A 249 3.17 4.45 -25.22
N VAL A 250 2.00 4.55 -25.86
CA VAL A 250 1.40 3.42 -26.58
C VAL A 250 2.22 3.09 -27.83
N ALA A 251 2.59 4.10 -28.62
CA ALA A 251 3.42 3.93 -29.81
C ALA A 251 4.80 3.35 -29.45
N GLU A 252 5.43 3.88 -28.40
CA GLU A 252 6.76 3.43 -27.97
C GLU A 252 6.75 2.00 -27.40
N ILE A 253 5.74 1.63 -26.59
CA ILE A 253 5.59 0.26 -26.12
C ILE A 253 5.44 -0.70 -27.29
N ARG A 254 4.61 -0.35 -28.30
CA ARG A 254 4.46 -1.16 -29.52
C ARG A 254 5.76 -1.25 -30.33
N ARG A 255 6.52 -0.16 -30.42
CA ARG A 255 7.83 -0.16 -31.10
C ARG A 255 8.82 -1.11 -30.40
N ILE A 256 8.90 -1.07 -29.06
CA ILE A 256 9.81 -1.89 -28.26
C ILE A 256 9.41 -3.37 -28.33
N THR A 257 8.12 -3.66 -28.17
CA THR A 257 7.59 -5.04 -28.07
C THR A 257 7.14 -5.62 -29.40
N ARG A 258 7.06 -4.80 -30.47
CA ARG A 258 6.56 -5.10 -31.85
C ARG A 258 5.06 -5.39 -31.95
N ARG A 259 4.39 -5.84 -30.88
CA ARG A 259 2.98 -6.25 -30.90
C ARG A 259 2.12 -5.65 -29.77
N GLY A 260 2.73 -4.92 -28.86
CA GLY A 260 2.19 -4.50 -27.57
C GLY A 260 2.76 -5.31 -26.40
N ALA A 261 2.50 -4.89 -25.18
CA ALA A 261 2.96 -5.58 -23.98
C ALA A 261 2.04 -6.76 -23.61
N ASP A 262 2.62 -7.88 -23.13
CA ASP A 262 1.84 -9.00 -22.61
C ASP A 262 1.14 -8.60 -21.32
N PHE A 263 1.79 -7.74 -20.50
CA PHE A 263 1.20 -7.20 -19.27
C PHE A 263 1.42 -5.69 -19.18
N THR A 264 0.38 -4.96 -18.76
CA THR A 264 0.52 -3.55 -18.38
C THR A 264 0.04 -3.37 -16.94
N PHE A 265 0.72 -2.51 -16.19
CA PHE A 265 0.41 -2.21 -14.78
C PHE A 265 0.18 -0.71 -14.65
N VAL A 266 -0.93 -0.30 -14.04
CA VAL A 266 -1.24 1.11 -13.81
C VAL A 266 -1.16 1.39 -12.32
N ALA A 267 -0.06 2.04 -11.89
CA ALA A 267 0.21 2.35 -10.48
C ALA A 267 -0.01 3.84 -10.14
N VAL A 268 -0.83 4.51 -10.94
CA VAL A 268 -1.25 5.90 -10.76
C VAL A 268 -2.78 5.99 -10.85
N GLY A 269 -3.38 6.91 -10.11
CA GLY A 269 -4.83 7.14 -10.12
C GLY A 269 -5.30 8.02 -11.29
N ASP A 270 -4.76 7.84 -12.50
CA ASP A 270 -5.14 8.59 -13.70
C ASP A 270 -5.91 7.70 -14.69
N ALA A 271 -7.13 8.09 -15.01
CA ALA A 271 -7.99 7.40 -15.97
C ALA A 271 -7.38 7.29 -17.38
N ARG A 272 -6.60 8.30 -17.80
CA ARG A 272 -5.91 8.29 -19.10
C ARG A 272 -4.83 7.23 -19.15
N ALA A 273 -4.07 7.07 -18.05
CA ALA A 273 -3.07 6.03 -17.95
C ALA A 273 -3.68 4.62 -18.05
N VAL A 274 -4.89 4.41 -17.51
CA VAL A 274 -5.61 3.14 -17.67
C VAL A 274 -6.01 2.88 -19.12
N ALA A 275 -6.53 3.90 -19.83
CA ALA A 275 -6.88 3.79 -21.24
C ALA A 275 -5.66 3.48 -22.10
N GLN A 276 -4.55 4.22 -21.92
CA GLN A 276 -3.29 3.99 -22.63
C GLN A 276 -2.70 2.61 -22.34
N ALA A 277 -2.73 2.17 -21.09
CA ALA A 277 -2.25 0.84 -20.68
C ALA A 277 -3.06 -0.29 -21.33
N ALA A 278 -4.39 -0.15 -21.40
CA ALA A 278 -5.26 -1.10 -22.11
C ALA A 278 -5.03 -1.10 -23.62
N GLU A 279 -4.79 0.07 -24.21
CA GLU A 279 -4.48 0.20 -25.64
C GLU A 279 -3.12 -0.40 -26.00
N ALA A 280 -2.11 -0.25 -25.12
CA ALA A 280 -0.75 -0.74 -25.35
C ALA A 280 -0.60 -2.27 -25.24
N LEU A 281 -1.66 -2.99 -24.88
CA LEU A 281 -1.63 -4.46 -24.78
C LEU A 281 -1.45 -5.15 -26.14
N ALA A 282 -0.70 -6.24 -26.13
CA ALA A 282 -0.73 -7.25 -27.17
C ALA A 282 -2.09 -7.97 -27.20
N PRO A 283 -2.46 -8.68 -28.29
CA PRO A 283 -3.52 -9.68 -28.24
C PRO A 283 -3.23 -10.72 -27.14
N GLY A 284 -4.26 -11.10 -26.36
CA GLY A 284 -4.15 -11.97 -25.19
C GLY A 284 -3.55 -11.29 -23.95
N GLY A 285 -3.17 -10.02 -24.02
CA GLY A 285 -2.50 -9.31 -22.92
C GLY A 285 -3.45 -8.92 -21.76
N THR A 286 -2.86 -8.68 -20.60
CA THR A 286 -3.58 -8.30 -19.36
C THR A 286 -3.13 -6.95 -18.83
N CYS A 287 -4.07 -6.01 -18.65
CA CYS A 287 -3.89 -4.75 -17.93
C CYS A 287 -4.29 -4.91 -16.47
N VAL A 288 -3.38 -4.62 -15.55
CA VAL A 288 -3.60 -4.68 -14.10
C VAL A 288 -3.69 -3.25 -13.56
N VAL A 289 -4.87 -2.86 -13.08
CA VAL A 289 -5.12 -1.55 -12.47
C VAL A 289 -4.87 -1.66 -10.96
N ILE A 290 -3.91 -0.91 -10.45
CA ILE A 290 -3.46 -0.90 -9.05
C ILE A 290 -3.79 0.44 -8.39
N GLY A 291 -3.46 1.55 -9.10
CA GLY A 291 -3.72 2.91 -8.61
C GLY A 291 -5.22 3.16 -8.46
N VAL A 292 -5.62 3.71 -7.31
CA VAL A 292 -7.03 4.02 -7.03
C VAL A 292 -7.28 5.48 -7.41
N PRO A 293 -8.13 5.76 -8.40
CA PRO A 293 -8.44 7.12 -8.81
C PRO A 293 -9.35 7.84 -7.80
N ALA A 294 -9.59 9.14 -8.02
CA ALA A 294 -10.58 9.90 -7.29
C ALA A 294 -11.98 9.27 -7.42
N THR A 295 -12.82 9.49 -6.40
CA THR A 295 -14.19 8.99 -6.40
C THR A 295 -14.96 9.50 -7.63
N GLY A 296 -15.62 8.60 -8.35
CA GLY A 296 -16.42 8.91 -9.55
C GLY A 296 -15.63 8.99 -10.87
N ALA A 297 -14.32 8.76 -10.85
CA ALA A 297 -13.54 8.71 -12.10
C ALA A 297 -13.99 7.56 -13.00
N THR A 298 -14.08 7.84 -14.30
CA THR A 298 -14.46 6.87 -15.35
C THR A 298 -13.38 6.80 -16.41
N VAL A 299 -13.26 5.64 -17.05
CA VAL A 299 -12.28 5.40 -18.13
C VAL A 299 -13.04 5.08 -19.42
N PRO A 300 -12.89 5.88 -20.49
CA PRO A 300 -13.39 5.51 -21.82
C PRO A 300 -12.50 4.41 -22.41
N LEU A 301 -13.10 3.28 -22.76
CA LEU A 301 -12.39 2.14 -23.38
C LEU A 301 -13.02 1.77 -24.70
N ASP A 302 -12.17 1.54 -25.73
CA ASP A 302 -12.61 0.88 -26.94
C ASP A 302 -12.81 -0.62 -26.67
N VAL A 303 -14.06 -1.06 -26.76
CA VAL A 303 -14.47 -2.44 -26.44
C VAL A 303 -14.05 -3.42 -27.57
N ARG A 304 -13.94 -2.95 -28.83
CA ARG A 304 -13.61 -3.83 -29.96
C ARG A 304 -12.27 -4.57 -29.77
N PRO A 305 -11.15 -3.91 -29.43
CA PRO A 305 -9.88 -4.59 -29.18
C PRO A 305 -9.91 -5.54 -27.96
N LEU A 306 -10.78 -5.30 -26.97
CA LEU A 306 -10.97 -6.26 -25.86
C LEU A 306 -11.51 -7.60 -26.39
N VAL A 307 -12.54 -7.56 -27.25
CA VAL A 307 -13.15 -8.75 -27.80
C VAL A 307 -12.25 -9.41 -28.85
N THR A 308 -11.81 -8.65 -29.88
CA THR A 308 -11.08 -9.21 -31.01
C THR A 308 -9.64 -9.61 -30.66
N GLY A 309 -9.08 -9.04 -29.60
CA GLY A 309 -7.74 -9.32 -29.10
C GLY A 309 -7.73 -10.16 -27.83
N GLU A 310 -8.88 -10.64 -27.33
CA GLU A 310 -8.99 -11.41 -26.06
C GLU A 310 -8.24 -10.75 -24.89
N ARG A 311 -8.28 -9.41 -24.84
CA ARG A 311 -7.56 -8.64 -23.81
C ARG A 311 -8.30 -8.64 -22.50
N VAL A 312 -7.57 -8.61 -21.37
CA VAL A 312 -8.13 -8.60 -20.01
C VAL A 312 -7.80 -7.30 -19.30
N ILE A 313 -8.78 -6.70 -18.63
CA ILE A 313 -8.56 -5.62 -17.66
C ILE A 313 -8.94 -6.14 -16.29
N ARG A 314 -8.01 -6.03 -15.34
CA ARG A 314 -8.15 -6.61 -14.00
C ARG A 314 -7.71 -5.64 -12.91
N GLY A 315 -8.48 -5.53 -11.84
CA GLY A 315 -8.08 -4.81 -10.63
C GLY A 315 -7.12 -5.63 -9.75
N SER A 316 -6.19 -4.94 -9.07
CA SER A 316 -5.32 -5.52 -8.05
C SER A 316 -5.50 -4.77 -6.74
N SER A 317 -6.08 -5.41 -5.74
CA SER A 317 -6.18 -4.87 -4.38
C SER A 317 -5.08 -5.49 -3.52
N TYR A 318 -4.17 -4.62 -3.02
CA TYR A 318 -3.06 -5.04 -2.15
C TYR A 318 -2.16 -6.13 -2.77
N GLY A 319 -2.00 -6.13 -4.11
CA GLY A 319 -1.23 -7.17 -4.79
C GLY A 319 -1.78 -8.59 -4.61
N SER A 320 -3.08 -8.75 -4.38
CA SER A 320 -3.73 -10.04 -4.04
C SER A 320 -3.07 -10.76 -2.86
N ALA A 321 -2.65 -10.02 -1.84
CA ALA A 321 -1.84 -10.48 -0.71
C ALA A 321 -2.49 -11.58 0.13
N ARG A 322 -1.69 -12.58 0.45
CA ARG A 322 -1.86 -13.51 1.57
C ARG A 322 -0.86 -13.11 2.65
N THR A 323 -1.23 -12.11 3.46
CA THR A 323 -0.29 -11.33 4.28
C THR A 323 0.60 -12.16 5.19
N ARG A 324 0.07 -13.24 5.79
CA ARG A 324 0.84 -14.14 6.68
C ARG A 324 1.89 -14.97 5.93
N GLU A 325 1.77 -15.12 4.61
CA GLU A 325 2.71 -15.82 3.74
C GLU A 325 3.62 -14.83 3.01
N ASP A 326 3.00 -13.82 2.37
CA ASP A 326 3.71 -12.96 1.43
C ASP A 326 4.63 -11.93 2.15
N LEU A 327 4.20 -11.34 3.29
CA LEU A 327 5.03 -10.33 3.98
C LEU A 327 6.33 -10.93 4.54
N PRO A 328 6.34 -12.09 5.23
CA PRO A 328 7.59 -12.74 5.61
C PRO A 328 8.47 -13.13 4.42
N ARG A 329 7.88 -13.59 3.31
CA ARG A 329 8.62 -13.89 2.07
C ARG A 329 9.30 -12.65 1.50
N LEU A 330 8.64 -11.49 1.49
CA LEU A 330 9.24 -10.22 1.06
C LEU A 330 10.39 -9.78 1.97
N VAL A 331 10.29 -10.02 3.28
CA VAL A 331 11.40 -9.80 4.23
C VAL A 331 12.60 -10.66 3.85
N GLU A 332 12.41 -11.95 3.55
CA GLU A 332 13.51 -12.83 3.13
C GLU A 332 14.10 -12.41 1.78
N LEU A 333 13.28 -11.95 0.83
CA LEU A 333 13.78 -11.42 -0.45
C LEU A 333 14.64 -10.15 -0.25
N TYR A 334 14.26 -9.28 0.66
CA TYR A 334 15.07 -8.11 1.03
C TYR A 334 16.38 -8.53 1.68
N ARG A 335 16.36 -9.42 2.67
CA ARG A 335 17.58 -9.94 3.34
C ARG A 335 18.52 -10.64 2.37
N GLY A 336 17.97 -11.34 1.39
CA GLY A 336 18.72 -11.98 0.31
C GLY A 336 19.19 -11.04 -0.80
N GLY A 337 18.97 -9.72 -0.69
CA GLY A 337 19.37 -8.71 -1.69
C GLY A 337 18.61 -8.78 -3.01
N ARG A 338 17.49 -9.51 -3.05
CA ARG A 338 16.65 -9.67 -4.25
C ARG A 338 15.57 -8.58 -4.35
N LEU A 339 15.21 -7.95 -3.24
CA LEU A 339 14.29 -6.83 -3.13
C LEU A 339 15.04 -5.64 -2.56
N LYS A 340 15.07 -4.54 -3.27
CA LYS A 340 15.74 -3.30 -2.90
C LYS A 340 14.73 -2.37 -2.25
N ILE A 341 14.86 -2.10 -0.96
CA ILE A 341 13.97 -1.21 -0.20
C ILE A 341 14.71 0.07 0.21
N ASP A 342 16.01 -0.02 0.48
CA ASP A 342 16.82 1.13 0.87
C ASP A 342 16.80 2.22 -0.21
N GLU A 343 16.86 1.83 -1.46
CA GLU A 343 16.86 2.70 -2.64
C GLU A 343 15.51 3.40 -2.87
N LEU A 344 14.44 2.90 -2.26
CA LEU A 344 13.12 3.55 -2.32
C LEU A 344 13.02 4.72 -1.35
N ILE A 345 13.75 4.70 -0.22
CA ILE A 345 13.63 5.68 0.85
C ILE A 345 14.29 7.00 0.44
N THR A 346 13.47 7.98 0.04
CA THR A 346 13.97 9.28 -0.37
C THR A 346 14.25 10.18 0.83
N ARG A 347 13.34 10.20 1.82
CA ARG A 347 13.43 11.12 2.96
C ARG A 347 12.73 10.56 4.20
N ARG A 348 13.28 10.89 5.38
CA ARG A 348 12.70 10.61 6.69
C ARG A 348 12.18 11.88 7.31
N TYR A 349 11.07 11.77 8.03
CA TYR A 349 10.35 12.85 8.70
C TYR A 349 10.05 12.46 10.14
N GLY A 350 9.96 13.43 11.04
CA GLY A 350 9.31 13.23 12.33
C GLY A 350 7.77 13.28 12.19
N LEU A 351 7.05 12.87 13.22
CA LEU A 351 5.58 12.91 13.23
C LEU A 351 5.04 14.32 13.00
N ASP A 352 5.71 15.34 13.55
CA ASP A 352 5.35 16.75 13.39
C ASP A 352 5.51 17.26 11.96
N GLU A 353 6.30 16.56 11.13
CA GLU A 353 6.57 16.91 9.75
C GLU A 353 5.62 16.20 8.75
N ALA A 354 4.55 15.54 9.22
CA ALA A 354 3.63 14.77 8.36
C ALA A 354 3.02 15.63 7.23
N ASN A 355 2.73 16.92 7.47
CA ASN A 355 2.23 17.83 6.45
C ASN A 355 3.28 18.14 5.37
N GLU A 356 4.54 18.31 5.75
CA GLU A 356 5.65 18.50 4.79
C GLU A 356 5.88 17.23 3.98
N ALA A 357 5.76 16.05 4.60
CA ALA A 357 5.83 14.78 3.90
C ALA A 357 4.71 14.64 2.83
N PHE A 358 3.48 15.09 3.14
CA PHE A 358 2.38 15.14 2.18
C PHE A 358 2.62 16.15 1.05
N ARG A 359 3.17 17.34 1.37
CA ARG A 359 3.54 18.34 0.36
C ARG A 359 4.55 17.75 -0.63
N ALA A 360 5.63 17.15 -0.11
CA ALA A 360 6.69 16.56 -0.93
C ALA A 360 6.18 15.37 -1.77
N LEU A 361 5.27 14.56 -1.22
CA LEU A 361 4.60 13.47 -1.94
C LEU A 361 3.75 14.01 -3.10
N ALA A 362 2.91 15.03 -2.84
CA ALA A 362 2.07 15.66 -3.85
C ALA A 362 2.88 16.31 -4.97
N ALA A 363 4.03 16.92 -4.63
CA ALA A 363 4.96 17.50 -5.60
C ALA A 363 5.75 16.45 -6.40
N GLY A 364 5.60 15.15 -6.09
CA GLY A 364 6.32 14.07 -6.78
C GLY A 364 7.83 13.99 -6.43
N GLU A 365 8.27 14.66 -5.36
CA GLU A 365 9.66 14.69 -4.90
C GLU A 365 10.12 13.38 -4.25
N LEU A 366 9.17 12.51 -3.89
CA LEU A 366 9.45 11.29 -3.14
C LEU A 366 9.18 10.04 -3.99
N ALA A 367 10.12 9.09 -3.99
CA ALA A 367 9.80 7.70 -4.28
C ALA A 367 9.07 7.11 -3.07
N ARG A 368 9.69 7.15 -1.87
CA ARG A 368 9.03 6.87 -0.59
C ARG A 368 9.52 7.81 0.51
N GLY A 369 8.59 8.43 1.22
CA GLY A 369 8.83 9.10 2.49
C GLY A 369 8.53 8.17 3.66
N LEU A 370 9.23 8.35 4.78
CA LEU A 370 8.99 7.63 6.03
C LEU A 370 8.79 8.62 7.18
N ILE A 371 7.75 8.42 7.99
CA ILE A 371 7.67 8.99 9.33
C ILE A 371 8.36 8.02 10.28
N VAL A 372 9.29 8.50 11.11
CA VAL A 372 10.02 7.72 12.11
C VAL A 372 9.68 8.20 13.51
N PHE A 373 9.65 7.27 14.49
CA PHE A 373 9.21 7.52 15.87
C PHE A 373 10.35 7.32 16.85
#